data_3cb15c5e54e54be3ea6f88aef3faf476
#
_entry.id   3cb15c5e54e54be3ea6f88aef3faf476
#
_cell.length_a   1.000
_cell.length_b   1.000
_cell.length_c   1.000
_cell.angle_alpha   90.00
_cell.angle_beta   90.00
_cell.angle_gamma   90.00
#
_symmetry.space_group_name_H-M   'P 1'
#
loop_
_entity.id
_entity.type
_entity.pdbx_description
1 polymer ?
#
loop_
_entity_poly.entity_id
_entity_poly.type
_entity_poly.pdbx_seq_one_letter_code
_entity_poly.pdbx_strand_id
1 'polypeptide(L)'
;HTRLVSDWSSDVCSSDLFVDPQKDGGRMNEAAQDPLVERITIDGQQYLRYLPLPVDVALLKGSTADEDGNISLEEEPANLDIYAMAAAAHNSGGKVIFQVRRKVPRGKLSARSVRIPSAIVDVVVVDPDQRQSYEIVYDPSISGEQRDDQLSLEAPDFSLRLAIARRAKTELREGDVINFGFGIPDQIASMLAAEGTDERYYQTIEHGTYGGKLLTGTLFGYARNPSCMIDAPSQFDFYSGGGLDTAFLGFGQIDQEGNVNVSKLDGVTVGPGGFIDIAQNARKVVFCGTFDAKGAKFETGHGQLSITRPGQIRKFVEKVDQITFSGKQARFQNQQVLYVTERAVFRLQEKELELMEIAPGIDLQKDILDQMDFLPLIPENLKTMDASIFMDDQNG
;
A
#
# COMPACT_ATOMS: atom_id res chain seq x y z
N HIS A 1 -26.33 12.82 -3.02
CA HIS A 1 -25.75 12.25 -1.80
C HIS A 1 -24.28 12.55 -1.76
N THR A 2 -23.94 13.62 -1.06
CA THR A 2 -22.57 13.96 -0.77
C THR A 2 -22.03 12.88 0.16
N ARG A 3 -21.26 11.94 -0.34
CA ARG A 3 -20.40 11.16 0.52
C ARG A 3 -19.39 12.16 1.04
N LEU A 4 -19.53 12.59 2.27
CA LEU A 4 -18.36 12.88 3.05
C LEU A 4 -17.60 11.56 2.96
N VAL A 5 -16.46 11.53 2.26
CA VAL A 5 -15.57 10.41 2.37
C VAL A 5 -15.41 10.25 3.86
N SER A 6 -15.70 9.07 4.36
CA SER A 6 -15.78 8.78 5.80
C SER A 6 -14.43 8.88 6.51
N ASP A 7 -13.46 9.51 5.92
CA ASP A 7 -12.21 9.88 6.53
C ASP A 7 -12.37 11.02 7.52
N TRP A 8 -13.22 10.75 8.51
CA TRP A 8 -13.32 11.58 9.68
C TRP A 8 -12.01 11.66 10.48
N SER A 9 -11.07 10.75 10.18
CA SER A 9 -9.78 10.69 10.83
C SER A 9 -8.66 11.31 10.00
N SER A 10 -8.91 11.63 8.74
CA SER A 10 -7.86 12.20 7.95
C SER A 10 -7.73 13.69 8.23
N ASP A 11 -7.03 14.02 9.27
CA ASP A 11 -6.31 15.28 9.43
C ASP A 11 -5.35 15.55 8.24
N VAL A 12 -5.39 14.66 7.25
CA VAL A 12 -4.78 14.81 5.92
C VAL A 12 -5.11 16.18 5.32
N CYS A 13 -6.22 16.75 5.73
CA CYS A 13 -6.72 18.02 5.22
C CYS A 13 -5.90 19.26 5.62
N SER A 14 -5.18 19.21 6.72
CA SER A 14 -4.25 20.26 7.10
C SER A 14 -2.84 20.04 6.53
N SER A 15 -2.67 18.95 5.77
CA SER A 15 -1.39 18.56 5.22
C SER A 15 -1.05 19.31 3.93
N ASP A 16 0.23 19.34 3.61
CA ASP A 16 0.73 19.91 2.36
C ASP A 16 0.67 18.91 1.19
N LEU A 17 -0.27 17.93 1.23
CA LEU A 17 -0.41 16.90 0.19
C LEU A 17 -0.78 17.50 -1.16
N PHE A 18 -0.36 16.85 -2.23
CA PHE A 18 -0.61 17.32 -3.59
C PHE A 18 -2.08 17.36 -4.00
N VAL A 19 -2.94 16.58 -3.33
CA VAL A 19 -4.40 16.60 -3.55
C VAL A 19 -5.08 17.84 -2.97
N ASP A 20 -4.39 18.59 -2.08
CA ASP A 20 -4.88 19.84 -1.53
C ASP A 20 -5.07 20.89 -2.62
N PRO A 21 -6.25 21.52 -2.76
CA PRO A 21 -6.50 22.59 -3.74
C PRO A 21 -5.55 23.79 -3.64
N GLN A 22 -4.94 24.03 -2.48
CA GLN A 22 -3.93 25.08 -2.29
C GLN A 22 -2.53 24.69 -2.80
N LYS A 23 -2.34 23.44 -3.19
CA LYS A 23 -1.12 22.91 -3.81
C LYS A 23 -1.43 22.58 -5.28
N ASP A 24 -1.34 21.33 -5.67
CA ASP A 24 -1.60 20.92 -7.05
C ASP A 24 -3.08 20.60 -7.31
N GLY A 25 -3.91 20.43 -6.25
CA GLY A 25 -5.32 20.06 -6.35
C GLY A 25 -5.55 18.68 -6.98
N GLY A 26 -4.55 17.80 -6.92
CA GLY A 26 -4.57 16.47 -7.54
C GLY A 26 -4.51 16.49 -9.07
N ARG A 27 -4.19 17.62 -9.69
CA ARG A 27 -4.14 17.75 -11.15
C ARG A 27 -2.99 16.94 -11.73
N MET A 28 -3.30 16.07 -12.68
CA MET A 28 -2.32 15.24 -13.37
C MET A 28 -1.79 15.87 -14.66
N ASN A 29 -2.60 16.69 -15.32
CA ASN A 29 -2.29 17.32 -16.59
C ASN A 29 -3.17 18.56 -16.83
N GLU A 30 -2.95 19.25 -17.95
CA GLU A 30 -3.68 20.48 -18.32
C GLU A 30 -5.18 20.26 -18.60
N ALA A 31 -5.61 19.03 -18.88
CA ALA A 31 -7.03 18.73 -19.08
C ALA A 31 -7.84 18.72 -17.77
N ALA A 32 -7.16 18.57 -16.63
CA ALA A 32 -7.78 18.62 -15.31
C ALA A 32 -8.05 20.08 -14.89
N GLN A 33 -9.08 20.70 -15.46
CA GLN A 33 -9.43 22.11 -15.24
C GLN A 33 -10.28 22.29 -13.98
N ASP A 34 -11.27 21.45 -13.77
CA ASP A 34 -12.20 21.56 -12.66
C ASP A 34 -11.64 20.89 -11.40
N PRO A 35 -11.70 21.56 -10.24
CA PRO A 35 -11.29 20.96 -9.00
C PRO A 35 -12.26 19.84 -8.59
N LEU A 36 -11.72 18.67 -8.24
CA LEU A 36 -12.50 17.53 -7.70
C LEU A 36 -12.45 17.47 -6.16
N VAL A 37 -11.70 18.38 -5.56
CA VAL A 37 -11.49 18.46 -4.11
C VAL A 37 -11.65 19.91 -3.67
N GLU A 38 -12.31 20.14 -2.56
CA GLU A 38 -12.43 21.45 -1.93
C GLU A 38 -12.02 21.39 -0.45
N ARG A 39 -11.59 22.52 0.11
CA ARG A 39 -11.37 22.65 1.56
C ARG A 39 -12.66 23.08 2.23
N ILE A 40 -13.00 22.42 3.33
CA ILE A 40 -14.09 22.79 4.22
C ILE A 40 -13.58 22.90 5.65
N THR A 41 -14.27 23.68 6.48
CA THR A 41 -13.91 23.82 7.89
C THR A 41 -15.07 23.28 8.73
N ILE A 42 -14.79 22.33 9.62
CA ILE A 42 -15.75 21.75 10.56
C ILE A 42 -15.14 21.90 11.96
N ASP A 43 -15.85 22.53 12.88
CA ASP A 43 -15.40 22.75 14.27
C ASP A 43 -14.01 23.38 14.41
N GLY A 44 -13.65 24.27 13.46
CA GLY A 44 -12.35 24.94 13.44
C GLY A 44 -11.21 24.15 12.80
N GLN A 45 -11.44 22.89 12.42
CA GLN A 45 -10.51 22.06 11.67
C GLN A 45 -10.80 22.08 10.17
N GLN A 46 -9.75 22.00 9.36
CA GLN A 46 -9.86 21.95 7.91
C GLN A 46 -9.89 20.51 7.42
N TYR A 47 -10.78 20.24 6.46
CA TYR A 47 -10.94 18.94 5.82
C TYR A 47 -10.94 19.10 4.30
N LEU A 48 -10.51 18.06 3.60
CA LEU A 48 -10.69 17.93 2.16
C LEU A 48 -12.01 17.23 1.88
N ARG A 49 -12.87 17.89 1.11
CA ARG A 49 -14.09 17.30 0.59
C ARG A 49 -13.88 16.90 -0.84
N TYR A 50 -13.93 15.61 -1.12
CA TYR A 50 -13.96 15.10 -2.49
C TYR A 50 -15.38 15.30 -3.05
N LEU A 51 -15.45 15.96 -4.21
CA LEU A 51 -16.74 16.24 -4.84
C LEU A 51 -17.35 14.97 -5.44
N PRO A 52 -18.67 14.82 -5.41
CA PRO A 52 -19.34 13.69 -6.04
C PRO A 52 -19.02 13.60 -7.53
N LEU A 53 -18.65 12.41 -7.99
CA LEU A 53 -18.47 12.12 -9.41
C LEU A 53 -19.74 11.42 -9.92
N PRO A 54 -20.41 11.94 -10.95
CA PRO A 54 -21.46 11.20 -11.64
C PRO A 54 -20.82 9.99 -12.36
N VAL A 55 -21.46 8.83 -12.25
CA VAL A 55 -21.00 7.60 -12.90
C VAL A 55 -22.05 7.13 -13.88
N ASP A 56 -21.75 7.20 -15.17
CA ASP A 56 -22.68 6.81 -16.24
C ASP A 56 -22.79 5.30 -16.42
N VAL A 57 -21.67 4.58 -16.22
CA VAL A 57 -21.60 3.12 -16.37
C VAL A 57 -20.65 2.53 -15.37
N ALA A 58 -21.08 1.48 -14.66
CA ALA A 58 -20.21 0.58 -13.90
C ALA A 58 -20.09 -0.77 -14.62
N LEU A 59 -18.86 -1.15 -14.98
CA LEU A 59 -18.52 -2.46 -15.53
C LEU A 59 -17.86 -3.27 -14.43
N LEU A 60 -18.54 -4.29 -13.95
CA LEU A 60 -18.16 -5.01 -12.74
C LEU A 60 -18.11 -6.52 -12.99
N LYS A 61 -17.39 -7.22 -12.13
CA LYS A 61 -17.25 -8.68 -12.16
C LYS A 61 -17.81 -9.28 -10.88
N GLY A 62 -18.52 -10.41 -11.02
CA GLY A 62 -18.98 -11.23 -9.91
C GLY A 62 -18.83 -12.70 -10.27
N SER A 63 -19.18 -13.59 -9.34
CA SER A 63 -19.01 -15.03 -9.51
C SER A 63 -20.26 -15.68 -10.09
N THR A 64 -21.41 -15.47 -9.45
CA THR A 64 -22.69 -16.08 -9.82
C THR A 64 -23.81 -15.06 -9.79
N ALA A 65 -24.70 -15.11 -10.77
CA ALA A 65 -25.98 -14.37 -10.75
C ALA A 65 -27.14 -15.35 -10.60
N ASP A 66 -28.22 -14.95 -9.92
CA ASP A 66 -29.49 -15.67 -10.00
C ASP A 66 -30.38 -15.09 -11.13
N GLU A 67 -31.54 -15.70 -11.33
CA GLU A 67 -32.51 -15.25 -12.37
C GLU A 67 -33.08 -13.86 -12.09
N ASP A 68 -33.05 -13.39 -10.85
CA ASP A 68 -33.50 -12.04 -10.47
C ASP A 68 -32.42 -10.97 -10.68
N GLY A 69 -31.15 -11.39 -10.89
CA GLY A 69 -30.00 -10.49 -11.06
C GLY A 69 -29.27 -10.19 -9.76
N ASN A 70 -29.50 -10.93 -8.69
CA ASN A 70 -28.66 -10.87 -7.50
C ASN A 70 -27.28 -11.47 -7.79
N ILE A 71 -26.21 -10.82 -7.34
CA ILE A 71 -24.82 -11.22 -7.63
C ILE A 71 -24.11 -11.63 -6.35
N SER A 72 -23.37 -12.73 -6.42
CA SER A 72 -22.43 -13.18 -5.39
C SER A 72 -20.98 -13.09 -5.85
N LEU A 73 -20.04 -13.09 -4.89
CA LEU A 73 -18.60 -12.88 -5.12
C LEU A 73 -17.75 -14.04 -4.58
N GLU A 74 -18.31 -15.24 -4.44
CA GLU A 74 -17.68 -16.36 -3.76
C GLU A 74 -16.37 -16.83 -4.40
N GLU A 75 -16.19 -16.66 -5.71
CA GLU A 75 -14.97 -17.04 -6.43
C GLU A 75 -14.03 -15.85 -6.68
N GLU A 76 -14.43 -14.65 -6.27
CA GLU A 76 -13.60 -13.47 -6.47
C GLU A 76 -12.45 -13.45 -5.45
N PRO A 77 -11.25 -12.97 -5.86
CA PRO A 77 -10.07 -12.95 -4.98
C PRO A 77 -10.11 -11.85 -3.92
N ALA A 78 -11.06 -10.91 -4.04
CA ALA A 78 -11.37 -9.85 -3.09
C ALA A 78 -12.73 -9.21 -3.43
N ASN A 79 -13.39 -8.60 -2.45
CA ASN A 79 -14.65 -7.90 -2.68
C ASN A 79 -14.45 -6.52 -3.35
N LEU A 80 -13.29 -5.90 -3.14
CA LEU A 80 -12.95 -4.57 -3.65
C LEU A 80 -14.03 -3.51 -3.34
N ASP A 81 -14.22 -2.54 -4.23
CA ASP A 81 -15.22 -1.48 -4.16
C ASP A 81 -16.50 -1.84 -4.92
N ILE A 82 -16.72 -3.10 -5.27
CA ILE A 82 -17.74 -3.53 -6.24
C ILE A 82 -19.14 -3.02 -5.86
N TYR A 83 -19.55 -3.18 -4.59
CA TYR A 83 -20.85 -2.66 -4.14
C TYR A 83 -20.95 -1.13 -4.22
N ALA A 84 -19.90 -0.43 -3.77
CA ALA A 84 -19.87 1.03 -3.78
C ALA A 84 -19.92 1.59 -5.21
N MET A 85 -19.21 0.96 -6.15
CA MET A 85 -19.21 1.34 -7.57
C MET A 85 -20.57 1.10 -8.22
N ALA A 86 -21.20 -0.07 -7.97
CA ALA A 86 -22.54 -0.37 -8.45
C ALA A 86 -23.56 0.65 -7.92
N ALA A 87 -23.53 0.92 -6.62
CA ALA A 87 -24.41 1.90 -5.97
C ALA A 87 -24.19 3.33 -6.51
N ALA A 88 -22.94 3.73 -6.75
CA ALA A 88 -22.63 5.04 -7.31
C ALA A 88 -23.20 5.22 -8.71
N ALA A 89 -23.05 4.24 -9.60
CA ALA A 89 -23.61 4.28 -10.95
C ALA A 89 -25.13 4.30 -10.92
N HIS A 90 -25.75 3.39 -10.17
CA HIS A 90 -27.21 3.35 -10.04
C HIS A 90 -27.78 4.68 -9.52
N ASN A 91 -27.20 5.22 -8.44
CA ASN A 91 -27.68 6.48 -7.84
C ASN A 91 -27.41 7.72 -8.70
N SER A 92 -26.48 7.64 -9.65
CA SER A 92 -26.24 8.68 -10.65
C SER A 92 -27.17 8.58 -11.85
N GLY A 93 -28.06 7.56 -11.90
CA GLY A 93 -28.93 7.28 -13.06
C GLY A 93 -28.18 6.57 -14.20
N GLY A 94 -26.99 6.07 -13.95
CA GLY A 94 -26.16 5.32 -14.88
C GLY A 94 -26.56 3.85 -14.99
N LYS A 95 -25.74 3.07 -15.68
CA LYS A 95 -25.95 1.64 -15.92
C LYS A 95 -24.98 0.78 -15.15
N VAL A 96 -25.48 -0.30 -14.56
CA VAL A 96 -24.69 -1.29 -13.82
C VAL A 96 -24.70 -2.62 -14.58
N ILE A 97 -23.52 -3.00 -15.08
CA ILE A 97 -23.30 -4.19 -15.90
C ILE A 97 -22.36 -5.13 -15.17
N PHE A 98 -22.84 -6.35 -14.89
CA PHE A 98 -22.01 -7.40 -14.28
C PHE A 98 -21.67 -8.49 -15.29
N GLN A 99 -20.39 -8.87 -15.34
CA GLN A 99 -19.95 -10.14 -15.90
C GLN A 99 -19.87 -11.17 -14.77
N VAL A 100 -20.43 -12.35 -15.00
CA VAL A 100 -20.39 -13.48 -14.05
C VAL A 100 -20.03 -14.77 -14.77
N ARG A 101 -19.45 -15.73 -14.04
CA ARG A 101 -19.11 -17.04 -14.62
C ARG A 101 -20.35 -17.87 -14.93
N ARG A 102 -21.39 -17.78 -14.09
CA ARG A 102 -22.59 -18.63 -14.23
C ARG A 102 -23.87 -17.94 -13.75
N LYS A 103 -24.98 -18.49 -14.21
CA LYS A 103 -26.32 -18.12 -13.75
C LYS A 103 -27.00 -19.32 -13.11
N VAL A 104 -27.71 -19.10 -12.02
CA VAL A 104 -28.46 -20.12 -11.27
C VAL A 104 -29.93 -19.75 -11.15
N PRO A 105 -30.85 -20.74 -10.91
CA PRO A 105 -32.25 -20.46 -10.67
C PRO A 105 -32.49 -19.54 -9.46
N ARG A 106 -33.61 -18.83 -9.49
CA ARG A 106 -34.08 -17.98 -8.39
C ARG A 106 -34.03 -18.70 -7.05
N GLY A 107 -33.52 -18.01 -6.02
CA GLY A 107 -33.47 -18.51 -4.65
C GLY A 107 -32.37 -19.56 -4.38
N LYS A 108 -31.46 -19.81 -5.33
CA LYS A 108 -30.32 -20.70 -5.12
C LYS A 108 -29.14 -20.00 -4.42
N LEU A 109 -29.03 -18.69 -4.55
CA LEU A 109 -28.03 -17.93 -3.76
C LEU A 109 -28.56 -17.74 -2.33
N SER A 110 -27.71 -17.95 -1.34
CA SER A 110 -28.07 -17.62 0.03
C SER A 110 -28.08 -16.10 0.21
N ALA A 111 -28.96 -15.59 1.05
CA ALA A 111 -29.04 -14.14 1.30
C ALA A 111 -27.71 -13.53 1.82
N ARG A 112 -26.89 -14.34 2.49
CA ARG A 112 -25.57 -13.90 2.98
C ARG A 112 -24.48 -13.91 1.92
N SER A 113 -24.58 -14.74 0.87
CA SER A 113 -23.66 -14.77 -0.25
C SER A 113 -23.96 -13.69 -1.30
N VAL A 114 -25.18 -13.19 -1.35
CA VAL A 114 -25.54 -12.05 -2.22
C VAL A 114 -24.85 -10.80 -1.72
N ARG A 115 -23.93 -10.27 -2.52
CA ARG A 115 -23.20 -9.03 -2.22
C ARG A 115 -23.80 -7.83 -2.93
N ILE A 116 -24.40 -8.05 -4.11
CA ILE A 116 -25.02 -7.01 -4.91
C ILE A 116 -26.49 -7.39 -5.14
N PRO A 117 -27.44 -6.61 -4.60
CA PRO A 117 -28.86 -6.87 -4.80
C PRO A 117 -29.29 -6.54 -6.23
N SER A 118 -30.21 -7.34 -6.78
CA SER A 118 -30.75 -7.16 -8.12
C SER A 118 -31.34 -5.76 -8.40
N ALA A 119 -31.78 -5.07 -7.34
CA ALA A 119 -32.34 -3.72 -7.44
C ALA A 119 -31.40 -2.68 -8.05
N ILE A 120 -30.10 -2.92 -8.06
CA ILE A 120 -29.09 -1.99 -8.59
C ILE A 120 -28.33 -2.58 -9.79
N VAL A 121 -28.78 -3.68 -10.37
CA VAL A 121 -28.16 -4.35 -11.53
C VAL A 121 -29.04 -4.19 -12.76
N ASP A 122 -28.53 -3.62 -13.83
CA ASP A 122 -29.25 -3.46 -15.08
C ASP A 122 -29.03 -4.63 -16.06
N VAL A 123 -27.79 -5.13 -16.13
CA VAL A 123 -27.40 -6.14 -17.11
C VAL A 123 -26.47 -7.18 -16.48
N VAL A 124 -26.73 -8.45 -16.81
CA VAL A 124 -25.85 -9.57 -16.46
C VAL A 124 -25.34 -10.23 -17.75
N VAL A 125 -24.04 -10.29 -17.90
CA VAL A 125 -23.34 -11.03 -18.96
C VAL A 125 -22.76 -12.29 -18.36
N VAL A 126 -23.07 -13.45 -18.97
CA VAL A 126 -22.55 -14.75 -18.50
C VAL A 126 -21.37 -15.16 -19.38
N ASP A 127 -20.21 -15.32 -18.76
CA ASP A 127 -19.00 -15.81 -19.41
C ASP A 127 -18.44 -17.01 -18.60
N PRO A 128 -18.71 -18.25 -19.05
CA PRO A 128 -18.21 -19.45 -18.36
C PRO A 128 -16.68 -19.54 -18.29
N ASP A 129 -15.97 -18.85 -19.19
CA ASP A 129 -14.51 -18.84 -19.26
C ASP A 129 -13.90 -17.67 -18.48
N GLN A 130 -14.72 -16.95 -17.71
CA GLN A 130 -14.26 -15.86 -16.84
C GLN A 130 -13.10 -16.31 -15.95
N ARG A 131 -12.02 -15.54 -15.95
CA ARG A 131 -10.85 -15.77 -15.08
C ARG A 131 -11.05 -15.12 -13.73
N GLN A 132 -10.51 -15.74 -12.70
CA GLN A 132 -10.52 -15.20 -11.34
C GLN A 132 -9.66 -13.94 -11.24
N SER A 133 -8.46 -13.98 -11.84
CA SER A 133 -7.57 -12.81 -11.94
C SER A 133 -6.87 -12.80 -13.29
N TYR A 134 -5.99 -11.81 -13.50
CA TYR A 134 -5.22 -11.66 -14.73
C TYR A 134 -4.43 -12.94 -15.11
N GLU A 135 -3.77 -13.59 -14.14
CA GLU A 135 -2.96 -14.80 -14.38
C GLU A 135 -3.67 -16.09 -14.00
N ILE A 136 -4.65 -16.05 -13.10
CA ILE A 136 -5.27 -17.24 -12.51
C ILE A 136 -6.65 -17.47 -13.12
N VAL A 137 -6.83 -18.63 -13.71
CA VAL A 137 -8.15 -19.07 -14.20
C VAL A 137 -9.09 -19.24 -13.01
N TYR A 138 -8.67 -20.07 -12.05
CA TYR A 138 -9.39 -20.28 -10.79
C TYR A 138 -8.49 -20.99 -9.77
N ASP A 139 -8.45 -20.47 -8.55
CA ASP A 139 -7.78 -21.05 -7.39
C ASP A 139 -8.66 -20.79 -6.15
N PRO A 140 -9.34 -21.81 -5.60
CA PRO A 140 -10.25 -21.63 -4.48
C PRO A 140 -9.55 -21.23 -3.17
N SER A 141 -8.22 -21.35 -3.10
CA SER A 141 -7.46 -20.90 -1.94
C SER A 141 -7.33 -19.38 -1.89
N ILE A 142 -7.49 -18.69 -3.02
CA ILE A 142 -7.41 -17.23 -3.10
C ILE A 142 -8.75 -16.57 -2.79
N SER A 143 -9.86 -17.20 -3.17
CA SER A 143 -11.21 -16.73 -2.83
C SER A 143 -11.64 -17.12 -1.41
N GLY A 144 -10.86 -17.99 -0.73
CA GLY A 144 -11.20 -18.46 0.61
C GLY A 144 -12.28 -19.56 0.63
N GLU A 145 -12.69 -20.09 -0.52
CA GLU A 145 -13.66 -21.20 -0.60
C GLU A 145 -13.09 -22.50 -0.06
N GLN A 146 -11.80 -22.72 -0.32
CA GLN A 146 -11.08 -23.90 0.16
C GLN A 146 -9.70 -23.49 0.67
N ARG A 147 -9.28 -24.12 1.76
CA ARG A 147 -7.93 -23.92 2.28
C ARG A 147 -6.97 -24.91 1.63
N ASP A 148 -5.82 -24.41 1.19
CA ASP A 148 -4.69 -25.24 0.77
C ASP A 148 -3.78 -25.49 1.97
N ASP A 149 -3.94 -26.64 2.63
CA ASP A 149 -3.15 -27.03 3.81
C ASP A 149 -1.74 -27.50 3.46
N GLN A 150 -1.42 -27.67 2.16
CA GLN A 150 -0.09 -28.07 1.70
C GLN A 150 0.74 -26.87 1.22
N LEU A 151 0.17 -25.66 1.29
CA LEU A 151 0.85 -24.46 0.86
C LEU A 151 2.11 -24.21 1.70
N SER A 152 3.28 -24.38 1.09
CA SER A 152 4.56 -23.96 1.63
C SER A 152 5.15 -22.87 0.74
N LEU A 153 5.82 -21.90 1.34
CA LEU A 153 6.53 -20.86 0.61
C LEU A 153 8.01 -20.96 0.90
N GLU A 154 8.81 -20.86 -0.14
CA GLU A 154 10.25 -20.79 -0.01
C GLU A 154 10.68 -19.40 0.45
N ALA A 155 11.78 -19.35 1.22
CA ALA A 155 12.37 -18.08 1.60
C ALA A 155 12.85 -17.33 0.34
N PRO A 156 12.70 -16.00 0.28
CA PRO A 156 13.23 -15.23 -0.83
C PRO A 156 14.75 -15.37 -0.95
N ASP A 157 15.24 -15.45 -2.18
CA ASP A 157 16.68 -15.44 -2.45
C ASP A 157 17.33 -14.16 -1.95
N PHE A 158 18.59 -14.26 -1.50
CA PHE A 158 19.34 -13.11 -1.03
C PHE A 158 19.48 -12.03 -2.12
N SER A 159 19.18 -10.80 -1.73
CA SER A 159 19.34 -9.59 -2.55
C SER A 159 19.44 -8.38 -1.64
N LEU A 160 19.88 -7.22 -2.17
CA LEU A 160 19.82 -5.98 -1.39
C LEU A 160 18.40 -5.60 -0.96
N ARG A 161 17.40 -5.94 -1.78
CA ARG A 161 16.00 -5.71 -1.41
C ARG A 161 15.62 -6.57 -0.20
N LEU A 162 16.11 -7.81 -0.14
CA LEU A 162 15.92 -8.67 1.02
C LEU A 162 16.65 -8.12 2.26
N ALA A 163 17.85 -7.56 2.11
CA ALA A 163 18.57 -6.93 3.22
C ALA A 163 17.76 -5.75 3.81
N ILE A 164 17.19 -4.89 2.95
CA ILE A 164 16.28 -3.81 3.41
C ILE A 164 15.08 -4.40 4.14
N ALA A 165 14.44 -5.44 3.58
CA ALA A 165 13.30 -6.11 4.17
C ALA A 165 13.64 -6.78 5.51
N ARG A 166 14.84 -7.42 5.64
CA ARG A 166 15.35 -7.98 6.91
C ARG A 166 15.49 -6.90 7.98
N ARG A 167 16.08 -5.74 7.64
CA ARG A 167 16.17 -4.63 8.58
C ARG A 167 14.78 -4.09 8.95
N ALA A 168 13.92 -3.87 7.98
CA ALA A 168 12.57 -3.37 8.22
C ALA A 168 11.72 -4.34 9.08
N LYS A 169 11.87 -5.66 8.88
CA LYS A 169 11.20 -6.71 9.65
C LYS A 169 11.46 -6.58 11.15
N THR A 170 12.61 -6.07 11.58
CA THR A 170 12.93 -5.87 13.01
C THR A 170 12.02 -4.85 13.70
N GLU A 171 11.24 -4.10 12.94
CA GLU A 171 10.29 -3.10 13.42
C GLU A 171 8.91 -3.69 13.77
N LEU A 172 8.66 -4.96 13.42
CA LEU A 172 7.42 -5.67 13.73
C LEU A 172 7.27 -5.93 15.23
N ARG A 173 6.03 -5.85 15.69
CA ARG A 173 5.63 -6.24 17.04
C ARG A 173 4.54 -7.29 16.95
N GLU A 174 4.64 -8.34 17.73
CA GLU A 174 3.63 -9.39 17.78
C GLU A 174 2.26 -8.81 18.15
N GLY A 175 1.23 -9.21 17.40
CA GLY A 175 -0.13 -8.70 17.55
C GLY A 175 -0.45 -7.43 16.79
N ASP A 176 0.54 -6.80 16.10
CA ASP A 176 0.28 -5.62 15.27
C ASP A 176 -0.67 -5.94 14.11
N VAL A 177 -1.54 -4.99 13.79
CA VAL A 177 -2.27 -4.93 12.52
C VAL A 177 -1.37 -4.26 11.50
N ILE A 178 -1.08 -4.97 10.41
CA ILE A 178 -0.01 -4.59 9.47
C ILE A 178 -0.54 -4.51 8.03
N ASN A 179 -0.05 -3.52 7.28
CA ASN A 179 -0.16 -3.49 5.83
C ASN A 179 1.25 -3.53 5.19
N PHE A 180 1.40 -4.34 4.15
CA PHE A 180 2.61 -4.42 3.33
C PHE A 180 2.34 -3.86 1.94
N GLY A 181 3.08 -2.82 1.55
CA GLY A 181 3.07 -2.28 0.20
C GLY A 181 3.85 -3.15 -0.80
N PHE A 182 3.70 -2.82 -2.06
CA PHE A 182 4.35 -3.51 -3.19
C PHE A 182 5.87 -3.36 -3.18
N GLY A 183 6.57 -4.41 -3.52
CA GLY A 183 8.01 -4.40 -3.86
C GLY A 183 8.91 -4.87 -2.72
N ILE A 184 9.64 -3.98 -2.03
CA ILE A 184 10.50 -4.38 -0.90
C ILE A 184 9.66 -4.79 0.31
N PRO A 185 8.58 -4.07 0.66
CA PRO A 185 7.75 -4.46 1.79
C PRO A 185 7.12 -5.85 1.67
N ASP A 186 6.72 -6.30 0.48
CA ASP A 186 6.10 -7.62 0.30
C ASP A 186 7.07 -8.78 0.59
N GLN A 187 8.39 -8.55 0.51
CA GLN A 187 9.39 -9.52 0.93
C GLN A 187 9.36 -9.80 2.44
N ILE A 188 8.91 -8.84 3.25
CA ILE A 188 8.72 -9.07 4.70
C ILE A 188 7.63 -10.13 4.89
N ALA A 189 6.48 -9.98 4.21
CA ALA A 189 5.42 -10.97 4.26
C ALA A 189 5.88 -12.35 3.78
N SER A 190 6.68 -12.39 2.71
CA SER A 190 7.26 -13.65 2.19
C SER A 190 8.19 -14.32 3.19
N MET A 191 9.05 -13.56 3.90
CA MET A 191 9.89 -14.09 4.96
C MET A 191 9.06 -14.65 6.12
N LEU A 192 8.06 -13.90 6.60
CA LEU A 192 7.20 -14.36 7.68
C LEU A 192 6.49 -15.66 7.33
N ALA A 193 6.00 -15.77 6.09
CA ALA A 193 5.32 -16.95 5.60
C ALA A 193 6.28 -18.16 5.48
N ALA A 194 7.51 -17.98 5.00
CA ALA A 194 8.52 -19.02 4.92
C ALA A 194 9.00 -19.49 6.31
N GLU A 195 9.06 -18.59 7.27
CA GLU A 195 9.41 -18.87 8.67
C GLU A 195 8.25 -19.48 9.48
N GLY A 196 7.02 -19.47 8.93
CA GLY A 196 5.82 -19.89 9.66
C GLY A 196 5.47 -19.00 10.86
N THR A 197 5.86 -17.72 10.80
CA THR A 197 5.65 -16.74 11.87
C THR A 197 4.59 -15.68 11.52
N ASP A 198 4.03 -15.74 10.33
CA ASP A 198 3.03 -14.80 9.81
C ASP A 198 1.75 -14.76 10.66
N GLU A 199 1.36 -15.87 11.29
CA GLU A 199 0.18 -15.93 12.18
C GLU A 199 0.34 -15.14 13.50
N ARG A 200 1.53 -14.63 13.80
CA ARG A 200 1.77 -13.76 14.96
C ARG A 200 1.26 -12.34 14.76
N TYR A 201 0.85 -12.01 13.54
CA TYR A 201 0.47 -10.66 13.11
C TYR A 201 -0.89 -10.68 12.41
N TYR A 202 -1.64 -9.60 12.50
CA TYR A 202 -2.84 -9.39 11.72
C TYR A 202 -2.47 -8.72 10.39
N GLN A 203 -2.04 -9.54 9.41
CA GLN A 203 -1.74 -9.02 8.08
C GLN A 203 -3.03 -8.61 7.39
N THR A 204 -3.03 -7.42 6.79
CA THR A 204 -4.17 -6.86 6.08
C THR A 204 -3.74 -6.33 4.73
N ILE A 205 -4.66 -6.38 3.78
CA ILE A 205 -4.52 -5.78 2.46
C ILE A 205 -5.62 -4.74 2.32
N GLU A 206 -5.32 -3.60 1.74
CA GLU A 206 -6.26 -2.49 1.56
C GLU A 206 -7.54 -2.86 0.79
N HIS A 207 -7.48 -3.94 0.00
CA HIS A 207 -8.63 -4.52 -0.71
C HIS A 207 -9.67 -5.17 0.21
N GLY A 208 -9.40 -5.27 1.53
CA GLY A 208 -10.30 -5.85 2.52
C GLY A 208 -9.97 -7.28 2.91
N THR A 209 -8.81 -7.80 2.55
CA THR A 209 -8.37 -9.15 2.87
C THR A 209 -7.55 -9.17 4.17
N TYR A 210 -7.83 -10.13 5.05
CA TYR A 210 -7.13 -10.38 6.31
C TYR A 210 -6.47 -11.75 6.31
N GLY A 211 -5.23 -11.81 6.78
CA GLY A 211 -4.47 -13.05 6.91
C GLY A 211 -4.14 -13.71 5.58
N GLY A 212 -3.70 -14.95 5.66
CA GLY A 212 -3.26 -15.73 4.51
C GLY A 212 -1.83 -15.41 4.09
N LYS A 213 -1.41 -15.98 2.97
CA LYS A 213 -0.09 -15.80 2.39
C LYS A 213 -0.18 -14.78 1.25
N LEU A 214 0.37 -13.58 1.47
CA LEU A 214 0.35 -12.49 0.49
C LEU A 214 1.02 -12.95 -0.81
N LEU A 215 0.36 -12.70 -1.94
CA LEU A 215 0.89 -12.94 -3.26
C LEU A 215 1.73 -11.73 -3.72
N THR A 216 2.74 -12.01 -4.55
CA THR A 216 3.70 -11.00 -5.03
C THR A 216 3.59 -10.81 -6.54
N GLY A 217 4.34 -9.84 -7.08
CA GLY A 217 4.35 -9.56 -8.52
C GLY A 217 3.02 -9.05 -9.03
N THR A 218 2.55 -9.58 -10.15
CA THR A 218 1.26 -9.21 -10.78
C THR A 218 0.02 -9.60 -9.99
N LEU A 219 0.17 -10.50 -9.01
CA LEU A 219 -0.90 -10.94 -8.10
C LEU A 219 -0.85 -10.23 -6.74
N PHE A 220 0.03 -9.23 -6.60
CA PHE A 220 0.05 -8.41 -5.39
C PHE A 220 -1.34 -7.80 -5.12
N GLY A 221 -1.73 -7.80 -3.85
CA GLY A 221 -3.06 -7.37 -3.44
C GLY A 221 -4.02 -8.53 -3.16
N TYR A 222 -3.62 -9.77 -3.47
CA TYR A 222 -4.36 -11.00 -3.11
C TYR A 222 -3.55 -11.85 -2.14
N ALA A 223 -4.23 -12.76 -1.46
CA ALA A 223 -3.60 -13.73 -0.56
C ALA A 223 -4.19 -15.13 -0.77
N ARG A 224 -3.37 -16.16 -0.60
CA ARG A 224 -3.87 -17.54 -0.44
C ARG A 224 -4.24 -17.80 1.00
N ASN A 225 -5.28 -18.60 1.20
CA ASN A 225 -5.81 -18.94 2.53
C ASN A 225 -6.18 -17.71 3.39
N PRO A 226 -6.87 -16.71 2.84
CA PRO A 226 -7.31 -15.58 3.66
C PRO A 226 -8.23 -16.06 4.80
N SER A 227 -8.20 -15.38 5.92
CA SER A 227 -9.06 -15.68 7.06
C SER A 227 -10.38 -14.89 7.02
N CYS A 228 -10.39 -13.74 6.34
CA CYS A 228 -11.57 -12.89 6.21
C CYS A 228 -11.43 -11.98 4.97
N MET A 229 -12.58 -11.66 4.35
CA MET A 229 -12.68 -10.67 3.28
C MET A 229 -13.84 -9.73 3.56
N ILE A 230 -13.53 -8.43 3.67
CA ILE A 230 -14.51 -7.35 3.76
C ILE A 230 -14.42 -6.47 2.51
N ASP A 231 -15.29 -5.49 2.37
CA ASP A 231 -15.24 -4.55 1.24
C ASP A 231 -14.11 -3.53 1.46
N ALA A 232 -13.43 -3.12 0.38
CA ALA A 232 -12.33 -2.17 0.45
C ALA A 232 -12.70 -0.84 1.12
N PRO A 233 -13.88 -0.22 0.89
CA PRO A 233 -14.26 0.98 1.63
C PRO A 233 -14.30 0.78 3.16
N SER A 234 -14.78 -0.36 3.64
CA SER A 234 -14.77 -0.68 5.07
C SER A 234 -13.36 -0.88 5.62
N GLN A 235 -12.45 -1.42 4.80
CA GLN A 235 -11.04 -1.56 5.15
C GLN A 235 -10.35 -0.20 5.29
N PHE A 236 -10.61 0.71 4.35
CA PHE A 236 -10.09 2.07 4.44
C PHE A 236 -10.70 2.85 5.59
N ASP A 237 -11.99 2.68 5.90
CA ASP A 237 -12.61 3.25 7.10
C ASP A 237 -11.91 2.77 8.38
N PHE A 238 -11.53 1.48 8.44
CA PHE A 238 -10.77 0.93 9.55
C PHE A 238 -9.36 1.54 9.67
N TYR A 239 -8.64 1.70 8.55
CA TYR A 239 -7.33 2.32 8.54
C TYR A 239 -7.39 3.79 8.95
N SER A 240 -8.31 4.55 8.34
CA SER A 240 -8.52 5.96 8.62
C SER A 240 -8.98 6.22 10.07
N GLY A 241 -9.70 5.25 10.65
CA GLY A 241 -10.07 5.25 12.07
C GLY A 241 -8.92 4.95 13.04
N GLY A 242 -7.68 4.77 12.54
CA GLY A 242 -6.49 4.48 13.38
C GLY A 242 -6.33 3.00 13.73
N GLY A 243 -6.95 2.10 12.96
CA GLY A 243 -6.86 0.64 13.17
C GLY A 243 -5.55 0.01 12.70
N LEU A 244 -4.69 0.74 11.99
CA LEU A 244 -3.43 0.24 11.45
C LEU A 244 -2.26 0.57 12.38
N ASP A 245 -1.61 -0.46 12.94
CA ASP A 245 -0.48 -0.27 13.83
C ASP A 245 0.80 0.04 13.07
N THR A 246 1.14 -0.76 12.04
CA THR A 246 2.37 -0.58 11.28
C THR A 246 2.12 -0.75 9.77
N ALA A 247 2.54 0.23 8.98
CA ALA A 247 2.57 0.16 7.53
C ALA A 247 4.02 0.08 7.02
N PHE A 248 4.29 -0.85 6.11
CA PHE A 248 5.54 -0.95 5.38
C PHE A 248 5.30 -0.56 3.93
N LEU A 249 5.89 0.53 3.47
CA LEU A 249 5.60 1.12 2.17
C LEU A 249 6.88 1.46 1.40
N GLY A 250 6.81 1.47 0.07
CA GLY A 250 7.90 1.93 -0.77
C GLY A 250 8.03 3.46 -0.78
N PHE A 251 9.14 3.98 -1.32
CA PHE A 251 9.31 5.41 -1.59
C PHE A 251 10.07 5.66 -2.89
N GLY A 252 9.74 6.78 -3.55
CA GLY A 252 10.46 7.29 -4.71
C GLY A 252 11.46 8.37 -4.34
N GLN A 253 11.04 9.38 -3.57
CA GLN A 253 11.88 10.47 -3.06
C GLN A 253 11.54 10.78 -1.61
N ILE A 254 12.51 11.31 -0.88
CA ILE A 254 12.40 11.78 0.51
C ILE A 254 13.11 13.13 0.59
N ASP A 255 12.52 14.14 1.26
CA ASP A 255 13.16 15.41 1.51
C ASP A 255 13.55 15.61 2.99
N GLN A 256 14.24 16.72 3.26
CA GLN A 256 14.72 17.05 4.60
C GLN A 256 13.61 17.19 5.65
N GLU A 257 12.38 17.54 5.20
CA GLU A 257 11.20 17.62 6.07
C GLU A 257 10.58 16.26 6.33
N GLY A 258 11.10 15.19 5.73
CA GLY A 258 10.58 13.83 5.82
C GLY A 258 9.32 13.61 4.99
N ASN A 259 9.03 14.49 4.04
CA ASN A 259 8.00 14.22 3.06
C ASN A 259 8.42 13.08 2.13
N VAL A 260 7.43 12.31 1.66
CA VAL A 260 7.67 11.21 0.70
C VAL A 260 6.87 11.44 -0.57
N ASN A 261 7.51 11.17 -1.70
CA ASN A 261 6.89 11.14 -3.01
C ASN A 261 6.92 9.71 -3.57
N VAL A 262 5.75 9.23 -4.00
CA VAL A 262 5.58 8.01 -4.80
C VAL A 262 4.68 8.25 -6.01
N SER A 263 4.03 9.40 -6.09
CA SER A 263 2.94 9.66 -7.03
C SER A 263 3.36 10.39 -8.31
N LYS A 264 4.54 11.04 -8.30
CA LYS A 264 5.09 11.72 -9.47
C LYS A 264 6.58 11.42 -9.58
N LEU A 265 6.95 10.65 -10.58
CA LEU A 265 8.32 10.19 -10.78
C LEU A 265 8.78 10.53 -12.20
N ASP A 266 9.93 11.19 -12.31
CA ASP A 266 10.53 11.58 -13.60
C ASP A 266 9.55 12.42 -14.49
N GLY A 267 8.80 13.33 -13.83
CA GLY A 267 7.78 14.18 -14.47
C GLY A 267 6.44 13.49 -14.80
N VAL A 268 6.36 12.16 -14.61
CA VAL A 268 5.15 11.38 -14.87
C VAL A 268 4.36 11.19 -13.60
N THR A 269 3.09 11.56 -13.61
CA THR A 269 2.16 11.27 -12.49
C THR A 269 1.65 9.85 -12.63
N VAL A 270 2.03 8.98 -11.69
CA VAL A 270 1.59 7.58 -11.62
C VAL A 270 0.42 7.41 -10.65
N GLY A 271 0.16 8.42 -9.81
CA GLY A 271 -0.88 8.43 -8.79
C GLY A 271 -0.47 7.71 -7.49
N PRO A 272 -1.17 7.98 -6.39
CA PRO A 272 -0.84 7.47 -5.07
C PRO A 272 -1.45 6.10 -4.77
N GLY A 273 -2.53 5.68 -5.44
CA GLY A 273 -3.33 4.53 -4.97
C GLY A 273 -3.84 4.76 -3.55
N GLY A 274 -3.81 3.73 -2.71
CA GLY A 274 -4.15 3.80 -1.29
C GLY A 274 -3.05 4.35 -0.37
N PHE A 275 -1.92 4.79 -0.94
CA PHE A 275 -0.74 5.18 -0.15
C PHE A 275 -1.00 6.30 0.86
N ILE A 276 -1.77 7.32 0.48
CA ILE A 276 -2.06 8.46 1.35
C ILE A 276 -2.77 8.00 2.62
N ASP A 277 -3.87 7.26 2.46
CA ASP A 277 -4.71 6.82 3.57
C ASP A 277 -3.97 5.82 4.46
N ILE A 278 -3.20 4.91 3.87
CA ILE A 278 -2.39 3.93 4.60
C ILE A 278 -1.26 4.62 5.36
N ALA A 279 -0.45 5.44 4.64
CA ALA A 279 0.75 6.04 5.23
C ALA A 279 0.42 7.07 6.30
N GLN A 280 -0.55 7.96 6.06
CA GLN A 280 -0.80 9.09 6.93
C GLN A 280 -1.59 8.70 8.19
N ASN A 281 -2.31 7.56 8.19
CA ASN A 281 -3.16 7.12 9.31
C ASN A 281 -2.58 5.95 10.13
N ALA A 282 -1.51 5.28 9.67
CA ALA A 282 -0.84 4.26 10.47
C ALA A 282 -0.16 4.88 11.69
N ARG A 283 -0.16 4.19 12.84
CA ARG A 283 0.56 4.65 14.04
C ARG A 283 2.07 4.70 13.82
N LYS A 284 2.58 3.75 13.02
CA LYS A 284 3.97 3.66 12.60
C LYS A 284 4.06 3.40 11.11
N VAL A 285 4.94 4.14 10.43
CA VAL A 285 5.26 3.90 9.01
C VAL A 285 6.74 3.59 8.87
N VAL A 286 7.05 2.53 8.14
CA VAL A 286 8.40 2.13 7.76
C VAL A 286 8.50 2.19 6.25
N PHE A 287 9.11 3.25 5.74
CA PHE A 287 9.38 3.39 4.31
C PHE A 287 10.60 2.55 3.94
N CYS A 288 10.46 1.67 2.94
CA CYS A 288 11.48 0.73 2.49
C CYS A 288 11.85 1.01 1.04
N GLY A 289 13.12 1.31 0.78
CA GLY A 289 13.57 1.60 -0.58
C GLY A 289 15.08 1.58 -0.70
N THR A 290 15.60 1.44 -1.91
CA THR A 290 17.03 1.65 -2.15
C THR A 290 17.37 3.11 -1.95
N PHE A 291 18.58 3.40 -1.48
CA PHE A 291 19.05 4.76 -1.18
C PHE A 291 19.08 5.66 -2.42
N ASP A 292 19.47 5.09 -3.55
CA ASP A 292 19.48 5.73 -4.85
C ASP A 292 18.86 4.82 -5.93
N ALA A 293 18.79 5.26 -7.16
CA ALA A 293 18.23 4.50 -8.27
C ALA A 293 19.09 4.58 -9.54
N LYS A 294 18.79 3.71 -10.50
CA LYS A 294 19.45 3.57 -11.82
C LYS A 294 20.95 3.30 -11.74
N GLY A 295 21.30 2.02 -11.80
CA GLY A 295 22.68 1.58 -12.09
C GLY A 295 23.61 1.54 -10.88
N ALA A 296 23.11 1.64 -9.65
CA ALA A 296 23.88 1.32 -8.47
C ALA A 296 24.48 -0.08 -8.57
N LYS A 297 25.73 -0.23 -8.14
CA LYS A 297 26.42 -1.52 -8.00
C LYS A 297 27.00 -1.64 -6.61
N PHE A 298 26.87 -2.82 -6.07
CA PHE A 298 27.30 -3.13 -4.70
C PHE A 298 27.80 -4.57 -4.63
N GLU A 299 28.56 -4.82 -3.61
CA GLU A 299 29.05 -6.14 -3.23
C GLU A 299 28.72 -6.37 -1.77
N THR A 300 28.35 -7.61 -1.45
CA THR A 300 28.14 -8.05 -0.07
C THR A 300 29.10 -9.20 0.23
N GLY A 301 29.67 -9.22 1.43
CA GLY A 301 30.55 -10.30 1.85
C GLY A 301 30.89 -10.16 3.33
N HIS A 302 30.95 -11.29 4.04
CA HIS A 302 31.25 -11.31 5.49
C HIS A 302 30.38 -10.36 6.33
N GLY A 303 29.11 -10.21 5.96
CA GLY A 303 28.16 -9.32 6.64
C GLY A 303 28.40 -7.84 6.40
N GLN A 304 29.16 -7.46 5.39
CA GLN A 304 29.44 -6.07 5.02
C GLN A 304 28.84 -5.73 3.65
N LEU A 305 28.49 -4.45 3.47
CA LEU A 305 28.05 -3.86 2.23
C LEU A 305 29.11 -2.90 1.69
N SER A 306 29.45 -2.99 0.42
CA SER A 306 30.30 -2.05 -0.29
C SER A 306 29.61 -1.49 -1.52
N ILE A 307 29.61 -0.16 -1.68
CA ILE A 307 29.08 0.51 -2.86
C ILE A 307 30.19 0.68 -3.87
N THR A 308 30.20 -0.13 -4.92
CA THR A 308 31.22 -0.06 -5.97
C THR A 308 30.88 1.01 -7.02
N ARG A 309 29.60 1.37 -7.17
CA ARG A 309 29.13 2.48 -7.97
C ARG A 309 27.80 3.01 -7.41
N PRO A 310 27.67 4.31 -7.10
CA PRO A 310 26.39 4.90 -6.71
C PRO A 310 25.40 4.91 -7.87
N GLY A 311 24.11 5.00 -7.57
CA GLY A 311 23.04 5.19 -8.53
C GLY A 311 23.08 6.58 -9.17
N GLN A 312 22.46 6.70 -10.32
CA GLN A 312 22.44 7.96 -11.10
C GLN A 312 21.35 8.92 -10.62
N ILE A 313 20.34 8.41 -9.91
CA ILE A 313 19.20 9.18 -9.42
C ILE A 313 19.23 9.20 -7.90
N ARG A 314 19.36 10.40 -7.33
CA ARG A 314 19.22 10.63 -5.90
C ARG A 314 17.77 10.53 -5.49
N LYS A 315 17.50 9.90 -4.35
CA LYS A 315 16.18 9.83 -3.75
C LYS A 315 16.04 10.70 -2.49
N PHE A 316 17.15 11.03 -1.85
CA PHE A 316 17.19 11.99 -0.74
C PHE A 316 17.49 13.37 -1.33
N VAL A 317 16.42 14.13 -1.57
CA VAL A 317 16.43 15.38 -2.32
C VAL A 317 16.13 16.58 -1.41
N GLU A 318 16.52 17.80 -1.83
CA GLU A 318 16.21 19.01 -1.05
C GLU A 318 14.69 19.18 -0.87
N LYS A 319 13.92 18.89 -1.93
CA LYS A 319 12.46 18.93 -1.93
C LYS A 319 11.92 17.87 -2.89
N VAL A 320 10.92 17.11 -2.43
CA VAL A 320 10.23 16.12 -3.27
C VAL A 320 9.45 16.78 -4.40
N ASP A 321 9.34 16.12 -5.56
CA ASP A 321 8.59 16.62 -6.72
C ASP A 321 7.10 16.74 -6.43
N GLN A 322 6.58 15.87 -5.56
CA GLN A 322 5.18 15.89 -5.12
C GLN A 322 5.07 15.29 -3.71
N ILE A 323 4.28 15.91 -2.82
CA ILE A 323 4.10 15.40 -1.46
C ILE A 323 2.95 14.38 -1.46
N THR A 324 3.29 13.10 -1.34
CA THR A 324 2.33 12.00 -1.18
C THR A 324 2.15 11.60 0.28
N PHE A 325 3.18 11.81 1.11
CA PHE A 325 3.15 11.71 2.56
C PHE A 325 3.75 12.98 3.16
N SER A 326 3.09 13.57 4.15
CA SER A 326 3.53 14.80 4.79
C SER A 326 4.26 14.51 6.12
N GLY A 327 5.56 14.80 6.15
CA GLY A 327 6.33 14.74 7.39
C GLY A 327 5.85 15.73 8.46
N LYS A 328 5.34 16.89 8.04
CA LYS A 328 4.74 17.89 8.94
C LYS A 328 3.49 17.34 9.62
N GLN A 329 2.60 16.69 8.86
CA GLN A 329 1.39 16.08 9.40
C GLN A 329 1.74 14.91 10.33
N ALA A 330 2.72 14.09 9.96
CA ALA A 330 3.20 12.99 10.79
C ALA A 330 3.70 13.48 12.16
N ARG A 331 4.44 14.61 12.18
CA ARG A 331 4.86 15.25 13.45
C ARG A 331 3.68 15.74 14.27
N PHE A 332 2.72 16.39 13.64
CA PHE A 332 1.52 16.88 14.30
C PHE A 332 0.74 15.74 14.98
N GLN A 333 0.66 14.59 14.33
CA GLN A 333 -0.02 13.39 14.86
C GLN A 333 0.87 12.54 15.79
N ASN A 334 2.13 12.93 16.03
CA ASN A 334 3.12 12.12 16.77
C ASN A 334 3.33 10.73 16.17
N GLN A 335 3.21 10.59 14.84
CA GLN A 335 3.38 9.35 14.11
C GLN A 335 4.85 8.92 14.13
N GLN A 336 5.12 7.63 14.35
CA GLN A 336 6.46 7.09 14.25
C GLN A 336 6.80 6.83 12.77
N VAL A 337 7.87 7.43 12.27
CA VAL A 337 8.26 7.28 10.86
C VAL A 337 9.73 6.90 10.75
N LEU A 338 9.99 5.81 10.04
CA LEU A 338 11.33 5.32 9.71
C LEU A 338 11.50 5.23 8.20
N TYR A 339 12.72 5.46 7.74
CA TYR A 339 13.13 5.33 6.34
C TYR A 339 14.30 4.36 6.29
N VAL A 340 14.06 3.17 5.77
CA VAL A 340 15.00 2.05 5.76
C VAL A 340 15.53 1.83 4.35
N THR A 341 16.85 1.92 4.21
CA THR A 341 17.56 1.62 2.97
C THR A 341 18.61 0.54 3.20
N GLU A 342 19.24 0.09 2.13
CA GLU A 342 20.33 -0.87 2.22
C GLU A 342 21.56 -0.34 2.97
N ARG A 343 21.78 0.98 3.01
CA ARG A 343 22.98 1.58 3.58
C ARG A 343 22.74 2.42 4.83
N ALA A 344 21.53 2.85 5.07
CA ALA A 344 21.20 3.74 6.18
C ALA A 344 19.74 3.60 6.63
N VAL A 345 19.49 3.86 7.92
CA VAL A 345 18.16 4.02 8.49
C VAL A 345 18.03 5.42 9.06
N PHE A 346 16.95 6.09 8.69
CA PHE A 346 16.62 7.41 9.22
C PHE A 346 15.31 7.37 10.00
N ARG A 347 15.14 8.33 10.91
CA ARG A 347 13.92 8.54 11.67
C ARG A 347 13.46 9.99 11.53
N LEU A 348 12.16 10.19 11.42
CA LEU A 348 11.57 11.53 11.48
C LEU A 348 11.65 12.06 12.90
N GLN A 349 12.24 13.24 13.08
CA GLN A 349 12.31 13.97 14.34
C GLN A 349 11.52 15.28 14.26
N GLU A 350 11.48 16.05 15.34
CA GLU A 350 10.69 17.29 15.43
C GLU A 350 10.99 18.28 14.30
N LYS A 351 12.22 18.37 13.82
CA LYS A 351 12.63 19.36 12.83
C LYS A 351 13.12 18.76 11.52
N GLU A 352 13.81 17.63 11.58
CA GLU A 352 14.56 17.06 10.46
C GLU A 352 14.68 15.55 10.57
N LEU A 353 15.27 14.91 9.57
CA LEU A 353 15.60 13.49 9.62
C LEU A 353 16.86 13.25 10.45
N GLU A 354 16.82 12.26 11.34
CA GLU A 354 17.96 11.77 12.10
C GLU A 354 18.49 10.48 11.47
N LEU A 355 19.79 10.42 11.22
CA LEU A 355 20.47 9.19 10.81
C LEU A 355 20.65 8.29 12.03
N MET A 356 19.97 7.14 12.06
CA MET A 356 19.99 6.22 13.21
C MET A 356 21.07 5.15 13.11
N GLU A 357 21.22 4.60 11.90
CA GLU A 357 22.08 3.44 11.64
C GLU A 357 22.70 3.53 10.26
N ILE A 358 23.91 2.98 10.13
CA ILE A 358 24.57 2.74 8.83
C ILE A 358 24.88 1.25 8.67
N ALA A 359 24.91 0.76 7.43
CA ALA A 359 25.29 -0.63 7.18
C ALA A 359 26.78 -0.87 7.46
N PRO A 360 27.17 -2.07 7.91
CA PRO A 360 28.59 -2.42 8.04
C PRO A 360 29.31 -2.28 6.69
N GLY A 361 30.48 -1.64 6.68
CA GLY A 361 31.31 -1.41 5.49
C GLY A 361 30.99 -0.12 4.71
N ILE A 362 29.96 0.64 5.10
CA ILE A 362 29.58 1.91 4.49
C ILE A 362 30.37 3.07 5.10
N ASP A 363 30.94 3.91 4.24
CA ASP A 363 31.56 5.18 4.62
C ASP A 363 30.49 6.27 4.74
N LEU A 364 30.39 6.88 5.93
CA LEU A 364 29.37 7.89 6.24
C LEU A 364 29.43 9.08 5.28
N GLN A 365 30.62 9.60 5.02
CA GLN A 365 30.75 10.80 4.19
C GLN A 365 30.48 10.49 2.72
N LYS A 366 31.22 9.53 2.18
CA LYS A 366 31.22 9.20 0.75
C LYS A 366 29.92 8.54 0.28
N ASP A 367 29.42 7.53 1.06
CA ASP A 367 28.36 6.64 0.62
C ASP A 367 26.96 7.12 1.07
N ILE A 368 26.91 8.09 2.01
CA ILE A 368 25.64 8.65 2.52
C ILE A 368 25.61 10.16 2.29
N LEU A 369 26.41 10.98 3.00
CA LEU A 369 26.26 12.43 3.03
C LEU A 369 26.49 13.07 1.66
N ASP A 370 27.50 12.64 0.91
CA ASP A 370 27.78 13.14 -0.45
C ASP A 370 26.73 12.71 -1.48
N GLN A 371 25.87 11.73 -1.12
CA GLN A 371 24.80 11.20 -1.99
C GLN A 371 23.41 11.77 -1.67
N MET A 372 23.30 12.68 -0.70
CA MET A 372 22.07 13.38 -0.32
C MET A 372 22.15 14.85 -0.73
N ASP A 373 21.01 15.48 -0.97
CA ASP A 373 20.92 16.92 -1.27
C ASP A 373 20.71 17.76 0.01
N PHE A 374 20.65 17.12 1.17
CA PHE A 374 20.56 17.76 2.50
C PHE A 374 21.36 16.97 3.55
N LEU A 375 21.64 17.59 4.68
CA LEU A 375 22.33 16.94 5.80
C LEU A 375 21.33 16.52 6.86
N PRO A 376 21.29 15.22 7.25
CA PRO A 376 20.48 14.76 8.36
C PRO A 376 21.13 15.11 9.70
N LEU A 377 20.37 15.05 10.79
CA LEU A 377 20.93 15.06 12.14
C LEU A 377 21.74 13.78 12.35
N ILE A 378 22.99 13.91 12.77
CA ILE A 378 23.89 12.78 13.05
C ILE A 378 24.09 12.71 14.55
N PRO A 379 23.68 11.62 15.23
CA PRO A 379 23.88 11.46 16.66
C PRO A 379 25.36 11.18 16.98
N GLU A 380 25.81 11.55 18.16
CA GLU A 380 27.17 11.26 18.63
C GLU A 380 27.51 9.75 18.63
N ASN A 381 26.52 8.91 18.92
CA ASN A 381 26.64 7.45 18.95
C ASN A 381 25.83 6.84 17.78
N LEU A 382 26.31 7.05 16.55
CA LEU A 382 25.74 6.43 15.36
C LEU A 382 25.89 4.90 15.43
N LYS A 383 24.77 4.18 15.25
CA LYS A 383 24.75 2.71 15.30
C LYS A 383 25.13 2.10 13.95
N THR A 384 25.58 0.85 14.02
CA THR A 384 25.77 0.00 12.84
C THR A 384 24.64 -1.05 12.81
N MET A 385 24.08 -1.31 11.63
CA MET A 385 23.11 -2.40 11.43
C MET A 385 23.75 -3.75 11.75
N ASP A 386 22.94 -4.72 12.13
CA ASP A 386 23.39 -6.09 12.35
C ASP A 386 23.97 -6.69 11.06
N ALA A 387 25.17 -7.25 11.14
CA ALA A 387 25.88 -7.84 10.01
C ALA A 387 25.11 -9.03 9.38
N SER A 388 24.30 -9.74 10.17
CA SER A 388 23.48 -10.87 9.69
C SER A 388 22.49 -10.46 8.60
N ILE A 389 22.07 -9.19 8.56
CA ILE A 389 21.19 -8.63 7.53
C ILE A 389 21.79 -8.81 6.13
N PHE A 390 23.12 -8.73 6.03
CA PHE A 390 23.87 -8.77 4.77
C PHE A 390 24.51 -10.13 4.48
N MET A 391 24.20 -11.15 5.25
CA MET A 391 24.67 -12.51 5.00
C MET A 391 23.74 -13.25 4.05
N ASP A 392 24.32 -14.01 3.14
CA ASP A 392 23.62 -14.97 2.31
C ASP A 392 23.58 -16.32 3.03
N ASP A 393 22.40 -16.72 3.46
CA ASP A 393 22.20 -17.95 4.25
C ASP A 393 22.55 -19.24 3.46
N GLN A 394 22.73 -19.13 2.12
CA GLN A 394 23.11 -20.25 1.27
C GLN A 394 24.63 -20.42 1.09
N ASN A 395 25.42 -19.41 1.50
CA ASN A 395 26.87 -19.36 1.33
C ASN A 395 27.65 -19.25 2.67
N GLY A 396 26.99 -19.54 3.79
CA GLY A 396 27.58 -19.52 5.15
C GLY A 396 28.22 -20.84 5.59
#